data_1df58c84fe9432f54eb6d08cc0c54a02
#
_entry.id   1df58c84fe9432f54eb6d08cc0c54a02
#
_cell.length_a   1.000
_cell.length_b   1.000
_cell.length_c   1.000
_cell.angle_alpha   90.00
_cell.angle_beta   90.00
_cell.angle_gamma   90.00
#
_symmetry.space_group_name_H-M   'P 1'
#
loop_
_entity.id
_entity.type
_entity.pdbx_description
1 polymer ?
#
loop_
_entity_poly.entity_id
_entity_poly.type
_entity_poly.pdbx_seq_one_letter_code
_entity_poly.pdbx_strand_id
1 'polypeptide(L)'
;MTGIYDCFGYGPGYDVPFAERYRLIKEAGFDCVMLWWSDKFGRGEGFEKDADLARDAGLYIENMHAPCHEQNDLSKDTLQGEHVLYDYVKCIEDCNKHQIPTVVIHLPDDEYPLLISLISRCAPPSLSMTNST
;
A
#
# COMPACT_ATOMS: atom_id res chain seq x y z
N MET A 1 9.60 7.55 19.21
CA MET A 1 9.23 7.95 17.84
C MET A 1 7.72 7.99 17.76
N THR A 2 7.16 9.11 17.31
CA THR A 2 5.71 9.34 17.21
C THR A 2 5.33 9.48 15.74
N GLY A 3 4.32 8.72 15.29
CA GLY A 3 3.91 8.69 13.90
C GLY A 3 2.43 8.94 13.67
N ILE A 4 2.08 9.32 12.46
CA ILE A 4 0.69 9.54 12.02
C ILE A 4 0.52 9.09 10.56
N TYR A 5 -0.68 8.67 10.19
CA TYR A 5 -1.03 8.44 8.78
C TYR A 5 -1.17 9.76 8.01
N ASP A 6 -0.80 9.75 6.74
CA ASP A 6 -0.90 10.91 5.84
C ASP A 6 -2.33 11.16 5.31
N CYS A 7 -3.29 10.32 5.67
CA CYS A 7 -4.67 10.38 5.19
C CYS A 7 -5.53 11.41 5.95
N PHE A 8 -5.14 12.68 5.87
CA PHE A 8 -5.90 13.81 6.41
C PHE A 8 -5.81 15.04 5.49
N GLY A 9 -6.52 16.10 5.83
CA GLY A 9 -6.41 17.39 5.13
C GLY A 9 -7.17 17.44 3.82
N TYR A 10 -8.21 16.61 3.68
CA TYR A 10 -9.13 16.65 2.55
C TYR A 10 -10.57 16.57 3.06
N GLY A 11 -11.48 17.13 2.28
CA GLY A 11 -12.92 17.14 2.59
C GLY A 11 -13.69 17.95 1.58
N PRO A 12 -15.03 18.08 1.74
CA PRO A 12 -15.84 18.87 0.83
C PRO A 12 -15.34 20.30 0.73
N GLY A 13 -14.81 20.68 -0.42
CA GLY A 13 -14.38 22.03 -0.71
C GLY A 13 -12.96 22.39 -0.27
N TYR A 14 -12.18 21.46 0.26
CA TYR A 14 -10.77 21.72 0.52
C TYR A 14 -9.92 20.47 0.32
N ASP A 15 -8.68 20.66 -0.07
CA ASP A 15 -7.65 19.64 -0.17
C ASP A 15 -6.28 20.27 0.15
N VAL A 16 -5.58 19.66 1.10
CA VAL A 16 -4.22 20.08 1.46
C VAL A 16 -3.25 19.28 0.61
N PRO A 17 -2.40 19.90 -0.22
CA PRO A 17 -1.41 19.18 -1.00
C PRO A 17 -0.48 18.32 -0.12
N PHE A 18 -0.06 17.15 -0.61
CA PHE A 18 0.75 16.21 0.18
C PHE A 18 2.05 16.81 0.71
N ALA A 19 2.76 17.61 -0.08
CA ALA A 19 3.96 18.31 0.39
C ALA A 19 3.67 19.18 1.62
N GLU A 20 2.53 19.86 1.63
CA GLU A 20 2.10 20.68 2.75
C GLU A 20 1.68 19.82 3.95
N ARG A 21 1.01 18.68 3.72
CA ARG A 21 0.67 17.74 4.80
C ARG A 21 1.91 17.26 5.53
N TYR A 22 2.94 16.82 4.81
CA TYR A 22 4.19 16.35 5.43
C TYR A 22 4.91 17.45 6.19
N ARG A 23 4.89 18.68 5.68
CA ARG A 23 5.40 19.84 6.41
C ARG A 23 4.64 20.04 7.73
N LEU A 24 3.31 20.02 7.70
CA LEU A 24 2.45 20.16 8.89
C LEU A 24 2.66 19.01 9.90
N ILE A 25 2.81 17.78 9.43
CA ILE A 25 3.14 16.63 10.27
C ILE A 25 4.46 16.89 11.02
N LYS A 26 5.48 17.35 10.31
CA LYS A 26 6.77 17.64 10.91
C LYS A 26 6.71 18.79 11.90
N GLU A 27 6.03 19.87 11.57
CA GLU A 27 5.84 21.03 12.45
C GLU A 27 5.04 20.70 13.71
N ALA A 28 4.10 19.76 13.61
CA ALA A 28 3.35 19.23 14.76
C ALA A 28 4.21 18.33 15.67
N GLY A 29 5.47 18.07 15.32
CA GLY A 29 6.42 17.33 16.15
C GLY A 29 6.41 15.83 15.96
N PHE A 30 5.83 15.32 14.87
CA PHE A 30 5.91 13.90 14.54
C PHE A 30 7.29 13.54 13.97
N ASP A 31 7.75 12.34 14.28
CA ASP A 31 9.02 11.80 13.80
C ASP A 31 8.87 11.03 12.51
N CYS A 32 7.73 10.37 12.34
CA CYS A 32 7.48 9.49 11.21
C CYS A 32 6.06 9.62 10.66
N VAL A 33 5.91 9.14 9.43
CA VAL A 33 4.63 9.08 8.72
C VAL A 33 4.40 7.67 8.21
N MET A 34 3.15 7.27 8.19
CA MET A 34 2.64 6.06 7.55
C MET A 34 1.93 6.48 6.27
N LEU A 35 2.41 6.04 5.13
CA LEU A 35 1.87 6.39 3.83
C LEU A 35 0.68 5.53 3.47
N TRP A 36 -0.22 6.06 2.68
CA TRP A 36 -1.36 5.34 2.13
C TRP A 36 -1.22 5.18 0.62
N TRP A 37 -1.06 3.96 0.14
CA TRP A 37 -0.98 3.65 -1.28
C TRP A 37 -2.38 3.53 -1.88
N SER A 38 -3.03 4.66 -2.19
CA SER A 38 -4.36 4.69 -2.80
C SER A 38 -4.70 6.09 -3.29
N ASP A 39 -5.45 6.19 -4.37
CA ASP A 39 -6.03 7.44 -4.89
C ASP A 39 -7.33 7.85 -4.18
N LYS A 40 -7.91 6.96 -3.37
CA LYS A 40 -9.24 7.15 -2.75
C LYS A 40 -9.30 8.25 -1.69
N PHE A 41 -8.17 8.75 -1.22
CA PHE A 41 -8.09 9.81 -0.23
C PHE A 41 -7.57 11.14 -0.83
N GLY A 42 -8.00 11.47 -2.04
CA GLY A 42 -7.61 12.70 -2.72
C GLY A 42 -6.16 12.70 -3.17
N ARG A 43 -5.57 11.54 -3.39
CA ARG A 43 -4.19 11.44 -3.84
C ARG A 43 -4.01 11.78 -5.31
N GLY A 44 -4.96 11.49 -6.14
CA GLY A 44 -4.81 11.73 -7.57
C GLY A 44 -3.50 11.16 -8.16
N GLU A 45 -3.04 11.76 -9.23
CA GLU A 45 -1.74 11.44 -9.82
C GLU A 45 -0.61 11.98 -8.94
N GLY A 46 0.38 11.16 -8.62
CA GLY A 46 1.61 11.58 -7.94
C GLY A 46 1.88 10.93 -6.58
N PHE A 47 1.08 9.96 -6.15
CA PHE A 47 1.33 9.22 -4.90
C PHE A 47 2.71 8.53 -4.89
N GLU A 48 3.25 8.20 -6.05
CA GLU A 48 4.59 7.65 -6.23
C GLU A 48 5.71 8.62 -5.79
N LYS A 49 5.38 9.89 -5.61
CA LYS A 49 6.31 10.92 -5.10
C LYS A 49 6.21 11.13 -3.59
N ASP A 50 5.20 10.55 -2.95
CA ASP A 50 4.92 10.82 -1.54
C ASP A 50 6.08 10.44 -0.62
N ALA A 51 6.77 9.36 -0.94
CA ALA A 51 7.95 8.94 -0.18
C ALA A 51 9.07 9.98 -0.21
N ASP A 52 9.31 10.60 -1.37
CA ASP A 52 10.32 11.64 -1.50
C ASP A 52 9.88 12.91 -0.78
N LEU A 53 8.63 13.33 -0.95
CA LEU A 53 8.07 14.48 -0.26
C LEU A 53 8.10 14.35 1.27
N ALA A 54 7.79 13.15 1.78
CA ALA A 54 7.86 12.90 3.23
C ALA A 54 9.30 12.99 3.75
N ARG A 55 10.28 12.44 3.02
CA ARG A 55 11.70 12.54 3.37
C ARG A 55 12.23 13.94 3.28
N ASP A 56 11.84 14.71 2.25
CA ASP A 56 12.21 16.12 2.09
C ASP A 56 11.70 16.97 3.25
N ALA A 57 10.54 16.63 3.81
CA ALA A 57 10.02 17.23 5.03
C ALA A 57 10.76 16.77 6.33
N GLY A 58 11.72 15.84 6.22
CA GLY A 58 12.47 15.32 7.35
C GLY A 58 11.73 14.28 8.19
N LEU A 59 10.78 13.55 7.58
CA LEU A 59 10.04 12.48 8.22
C LEU A 59 10.63 11.11 7.87
N TYR A 60 10.67 10.21 8.85
CA TYR A 60 10.90 8.80 8.61
C TYR A 60 9.61 8.16 8.10
N ILE A 61 9.70 7.25 7.13
CA ILE A 61 8.56 6.49 6.65
C ILE A 61 8.57 5.13 7.34
N GLU A 62 7.57 4.88 8.17
CA GLU A 62 7.47 3.65 8.95
C GLU A 62 6.91 2.50 8.12
N ASN A 63 5.83 2.76 7.41
CA ASN A 63 5.17 1.78 6.57
C ASN A 63 4.37 2.43 5.45
N MET A 64 3.92 1.61 4.52
CA MET A 64 2.94 1.95 3.50
C MET A 64 1.72 1.03 3.64
N HIS A 65 0.54 1.61 3.68
CA HIS A 65 -0.71 0.89 3.77
C HIS A 65 -1.27 0.61 2.38
N ALA A 66 -1.44 -0.65 2.03
CA ALA A 66 -2.06 -1.07 0.77
C ALA A 66 -3.56 -0.74 0.74
N PRO A 67 -4.19 -0.66 -0.44
CA PRO A 67 -5.64 -0.51 -0.57
C PRO A 67 -6.39 -1.60 0.21
N CYS A 68 -7.48 -1.25 0.90
CA CYS A 68 -8.21 -2.20 1.73
C CYS A 68 -9.73 -2.23 1.48
N HIS A 69 -10.23 -1.53 0.46
CA HIS A 69 -11.69 -1.45 0.24
C HIS A 69 -12.29 -2.69 -0.42
N GLU A 70 -11.46 -3.47 -1.09
CA GLU A 70 -11.87 -4.60 -1.93
C GLU A 70 -11.07 -5.86 -1.57
N GLN A 71 -10.48 -5.89 -0.35
CA GLN A 71 -9.63 -7.00 0.09
C GLN A 71 -10.31 -8.38 -0.01
N ASN A 72 -11.65 -8.43 0.14
CA ASN A 72 -12.40 -9.68 0.05
C ASN A 72 -12.46 -10.24 -1.38
N ASP A 73 -12.23 -9.41 -2.40
CA ASP A 73 -12.16 -9.86 -3.78
C ASP A 73 -10.85 -10.59 -4.11
N LEU A 74 -9.82 -10.41 -3.28
CA LEU A 74 -8.54 -11.11 -3.44
C LEU A 74 -8.69 -12.65 -3.47
N SER A 75 -9.69 -13.19 -2.76
CA SER A 75 -9.97 -14.62 -2.71
C SER A 75 -10.75 -15.14 -3.91
N LYS A 76 -11.31 -14.25 -4.72
CA LYS A 76 -12.21 -14.59 -5.82
C LYS A 76 -11.43 -14.73 -7.13
N ASP A 77 -11.80 -15.75 -7.91
CA ASP A 77 -11.27 -15.94 -9.26
C ASP A 77 -12.07 -15.08 -10.26
N THR A 78 -11.86 -13.77 -10.15
CA THR A 78 -12.55 -12.75 -10.96
C THR A 78 -11.57 -11.66 -11.37
N LEU A 79 -11.92 -10.89 -12.40
CA LEU A 79 -11.12 -9.72 -12.81
C LEU A 79 -10.91 -8.73 -11.65
N GLN A 80 -11.89 -8.57 -10.76
CA GLN A 80 -11.75 -7.72 -9.59
C GLN A 80 -10.70 -8.29 -8.61
N GLY A 81 -10.71 -9.60 -8.39
CA GLY A 81 -9.68 -10.26 -7.56
C GLY A 81 -8.27 -10.14 -8.16
N GLU A 82 -8.16 -10.19 -9.48
CA GLU A 82 -6.89 -9.94 -10.18
C GLU A 82 -6.42 -8.49 -10.01
N HIS A 83 -7.32 -7.52 -10.05
CA HIS A 83 -6.98 -6.12 -9.80
C HIS A 83 -6.48 -5.89 -8.38
N VAL A 84 -7.14 -6.46 -7.37
CA VAL A 84 -6.69 -6.36 -5.97
C VAL A 84 -5.30 -6.98 -5.80
N LEU A 85 -5.05 -8.14 -6.41
CA LEU A 85 -3.73 -8.77 -6.38
C LEU A 85 -2.67 -7.87 -7.06
N TYR A 86 -3.02 -7.30 -8.22
CA TYR A 86 -2.12 -6.39 -8.93
C TYR A 86 -1.77 -5.17 -8.08
N ASP A 87 -2.74 -4.53 -7.43
CA ASP A 87 -2.52 -3.37 -6.57
C ASP A 87 -1.63 -3.71 -5.37
N TYR A 88 -1.82 -4.89 -4.75
CA TYR A 88 -0.97 -5.35 -3.66
C TYR A 88 0.47 -5.57 -4.11
N VAL A 89 0.67 -6.22 -5.26
CA VAL A 89 2.00 -6.44 -5.84
C VAL A 89 2.66 -5.09 -6.15
N LYS A 90 1.94 -4.16 -6.75
CA LYS A 90 2.44 -2.81 -7.05
C LYS A 90 2.81 -2.03 -5.78
N CYS A 91 1.99 -2.11 -4.74
CA CYS A 91 2.30 -1.50 -3.46
C CYS A 91 3.61 -2.05 -2.86
N ILE A 92 3.82 -3.37 -2.94
CA ILE A 92 5.05 -4.01 -2.48
C ILE A 92 6.26 -3.59 -3.33
N GLU A 93 6.11 -3.53 -4.66
CA GLU A 93 7.16 -3.07 -5.57
C GLU A 93 7.57 -1.62 -5.26
N ASP A 94 6.59 -0.74 -5.02
CA ASP A 94 6.84 0.65 -4.66
C ASP A 94 7.52 0.77 -3.28
N CYS A 95 7.11 -0.03 -2.30
CA CYS A 95 7.81 -0.09 -1.03
C CYS A 95 9.28 -0.47 -1.19
N ASN A 96 9.56 -1.47 -2.00
CA ASN A 96 10.94 -1.88 -2.30
C ASN A 96 11.72 -0.77 -3.02
N LYS A 97 11.12 -0.16 -4.05
CA LYS A 97 11.71 0.94 -4.81
C LYS A 97 12.07 2.12 -3.92
N HIS A 98 11.19 2.48 -3.01
CA HIS A 98 11.35 3.62 -2.10
C HIS A 98 11.99 3.24 -0.76
N GLN A 99 12.45 2.00 -0.58
CA GLN A 99 13.09 1.51 0.65
C GLN A 99 12.21 1.73 1.90
N ILE A 100 10.92 1.47 1.76
CA ILE A 100 9.97 1.50 2.87
C ILE A 100 9.97 0.12 3.53
N PRO A 101 10.22 0.02 4.85
CA PRO A 101 10.54 -1.24 5.49
C PRO A 101 9.34 -2.19 5.65
N THR A 102 8.13 -1.65 5.63
CA THR A 102 6.93 -2.42 6.00
C THR A 102 5.75 -2.08 5.10
N VAL A 103 4.99 -3.09 4.69
CA VAL A 103 3.68 -2.95 4.03
C VAL A 103 2.60 -3.46 4.98
N VAL A 104 1.54 -2.67 5.14
CA VAL A 104 0.32 -3.11 5.84
C VAL A 104 -0.68 -3.60 4.80
N ILE A 105 -1.08 -4.86 4.90
CA ILE A 105 -2.04 -5.51 4.01
C ILE A 105 -3.19 -6.06 4.83
N HIS A 106 -4.42 -5.75 4.42
CA HIS A 106 -5.62 -6.37 4.96
C HIS A 106 -5.89 -7.67 4.20
N LEU A 107 -5.98 -8.76 4.94
CA LEU A 107 -6.44 -10.03 4.39
C LEU A 107 -7.97 -10.00 4.28
N PRO A 108 -8.53 -10.77 3.34
CA PRO A 108 -9.97 -10.98 3.28
C PRO A 108 -10.52 -11.48 4.62
N ASP A 109 -11.65 -10.95 5.04
CA ASP A 109 -12.35 -11.30 6.28
C ASP A 109 -13.64 -12.12 6.05
N ASP A 110 -13.92 -12.48 4.79
CA ASP A 110 -15.02 -13.36 4.40
C ASP A 110 -14.77 -14.82 4.81
N GLU A 111 -15.84 -15.58 5.07
CA GLU A 111 -15.80 -17.01 5.43
C GLU A 111 -15.34 -17.96 4.29
N TYR A 112 -14.64 -17.48 3.28
CA TYR A 112 -14.16 -18.33 2.19
C TYR A 112 -12.90 -19.12 2.57
N PRO A 113 -12.71 -20.33 2.00
CA PRO A 113 -11.50 -21.15 2.24
C PRO A 113 -10.27 -20.52 1.58
N LEU A 114 -9.81 -19.46 2.16
CA LEU A 114 -8.94 -18.43 1.61
C LEU A 114 -7.49 -18.82 1.45
N LEU A 115 -6.96 -19.55 2.41
CA LEU A 115 -5.51 -19.78 2.50
C LEU A 115 -4.97 -20.60 1.35
N ILE A 116 -5.74 -21.56 0.86
CA ILE A 116 -5.30 -22.48 -0.20
C ILE A 116 -5.28 -21.78 -1.55
N SER A 117 -6.27 -20.95 -1.82
CA SER A 117 -6.35 -20.19 -3.08
C SER A 117 -5.25 -19.14 -3.20
N LEU A 118 -4.99 -18.39 -2.12
CA LEU A 118 -3.93 -17.38 -2.10
C LEU A 118 -2.53 -18.00 -2.25
N ILE A 119 -2.26 -19.08 -1.52
CA ILE A 119 -0.96 -19.78 -1.61
C ILE A 119 -0.74 -20.34 -3.01
N SER A 120 -1.77 -20.88 -3.66
CA SER A 120 -1.63 -21.43 -5.01
C SER A 120 -1.44 -20.33 -6.08
N ARG A 121 -1.99 -19.13 -5.88
CA ARG A 121 -1.82 -17.98 -6.79
C ARG A 121 -0.48 -17.27 -6.64
N CYS A 122 0.08 -17.27 -5.43
CA CYS A 122 1.39 -16.67 -5.14
C CYS A 122 2.55 -17.66 -5.26
N ALA A 123 2.28 -18.95 -5.45
CA ALA A 123 3.34 -19.95 -5.65
C ALA A 123 4.02 -19.70 -7.01
N PRO A 124 5.34 -19.64 -7.08
CA PRO A 124 6.04 -19.58 -8.35
C PRO A 124 5.67 -20.81 -9.17
N PRO A 125 5.58 -20.70 -10.52
CA PRO A 125 5.28 -21.84 -11.38
C PRO A 125 6.25 -22.97 -11.03
N SER A 126 5.70 -24.13 -10.68
CA SER A 126 6.50 -25.29 -10.33
C SER A 126 7.48 -25.59 -11.48
N LEU A 127 8.76 -25.52 -11.20
CA LEU A 127 9.78 -26.05 -12.08
C LEU A 127 9.43 -27.52 -12.32
N SER A 128 8.91 -27.82 -13.50
CA SER A 128 8.73 -29.20 -13.94
C SER A 128 10.11 -29.83 -13.99
N MET A 129 10.42 -30.66 -13.02
CA MET A 129 11.58 -31.53 -13.09
C MET A 129 11.32 -32.50 -14.24
N THR A 130 11.86 -32.22 -15.41
CA THR A 130 11.97 -33.19 -16.48
C THR A 130 12.98 -34.24 -16.00
N ASN A 131 12.49 -35.36 -15.55
CA ASN A 131 13.29 -36.57 -15.39
C ASN A 131 13.75 -36.99 -16.79
N SER A 132 15.00 -36.70 -17.12
CA SER A 132 15.67 -37.31 -18.26
C SER A 132 16.15 -38.67 -17.80
N THR A 133 15.54 -39.72 -18.28
CA THR A 133 16.05 -41.11 -18.31
C THR A 133 17.06 -41.24 -19.44
#